data_3f56fa542afb539e63fa7e0f21f396dc
#
_entry.id   3f56fa542afb539e63fa7e0f21f396dc
#
_cell.length_a   1.000
_cell.length_b   1.000
_cell.length_c   1.000
_cell.angle_alpha   90.00
_cell.angle_beta   90.00
_cell.angle_gamma   90.00
#
_symmetry.space_group_name_H-M   'P 1'
#
loop_
_entity.id
_entity.type
_entity.pdbx_description
1 polymer ?
#
loop_
_entity_poly.entity_id
_entity_poly.type
_entity_poly.pdbx_seq_one_letter_code
_entity_poly.pdbx_strand_id
1 'polypeptide(L)'
;MKKSNLPTKSVNTPKGARPAQTNTKTNVTGPAYATRTDAMTWADDVAERRDLDRDWVRKALGDARHLPIVAKFITPPKIGTVKNWRVYRSRFIDPVRIQAGVKFWQANRDLLERAEKEYGVPAEIIVGIIGVETIYGQQVGTFRVIDALATLTFDFPDAHPRARERREFFQGELEQFLSLTSRTGEDPLALRGSFAGAMGMPQFMPSSWVKYAVDFDGDGKVDLFNSTADVIGSVANYFKAFNWQTGMPTHYPVTFDKSKLDMEALMAPDILPTFSQESFTAKGAVLEGEGLTHKGPLALIELQNAGAEPTFVAGTENFYAITRYNWSSYYAMAVIELGREVARVVNK
;
A
#
# COMPACT_ATOMS: atom_id res chain seq x y z
N MET A 1 11.32 -23.17 -7.60
CA MET A 1 10.59 -22.38 -6.59
C MET A 1 9.45 -21.62 -7.29
N LYS A 2 8.19 -21.91 -6.95
CA LYS A 2 7.06 -21.18 -7.55
C LYS A 2 7.07 -19.76 -6.99
N LYS A 3 7.26 -18.75 -7.87
CA LYS A 3 7.09 -17.34 -7.51
C LYS A 3 5.66 -17.17 -7.01
N SER A 4 5.46 -16.87 -5.73
CA SER A 4 4.16 -16.47 -5.22
C SER A 4 3.88 -15.07 -5.74
N ASN A 5 3.15 -14.98 -6.85
CA ASN A 5 2.67 -13.72 -7.38
C ASN A 5 1.52 -13.22 -6.50
N LEU A 6 1.86 -12.57 -5.39
CA LEU A 6 0.88 -11.74 -4.71
C LEU A 6 0.62 -10.50 -5.57
N PRO A 7 -0.66 -10.18 -5.81
CA PRO A 7 -1.01 -9.04 -6.63
C PRO A 7 -0.52 -7.75 -5.97
N THR A 8 0.19 -6.96 -6.74
CA THR A 8 0.67 -5.66 -6.33
C THR A 8 -0.46 -4.63 -6.39
N LYS A 9 -0.64 -3.86 -5.33
CA LYS A 9 -1.34 -2.57 -5.45
C LYS A 9 -0.58 -1.73 -6.49
N SER A 10 -1.09 -1.61 -7.71
CA SER A 10 -0.60 -0.57 -8.59
C SER A 10 -1.21 0.74 -8.12
N VAL A 11 -0.57 1.42 -7.20
CA VAL A 11 -0.90 2.81 -6.95
C VAL A 11 -0.41 3.58 -8.16
N ASN A 12 -1.36 3.96 -9.02
CA ASN A 12 -1.10 5.09 -9.88
C ASN A 12 -0.75 6.25 -8.95
N THR A 13 0.45 6.77 -9.10
CA THR A 13 0.95 7.93 -8.38
C THR A 13 -0.16 8.96 -8.30
N PRO A 14 -0.58 9.42 -7.11
CA PRO A 14 -1.53 10.52 -7.03
C PRO A 14 -0.92 11.68 -7.81
N LYS A 15 -1.57 12.14 -8.87
CA LYS A 15 -1.25 13.44 -9.44
C LYS A 15 -1.35 14.43 -8.30
N GLY A 16 -0.27 15.19 -8.08
CA GLY A 16 -0.07 16.08 -6.95
C GLY A 16 -1.37 16.72 -6.47
N ALA A 17 -1.65 16.58 -5.19
CA ALA A 17 -2.76 17.24 -4.55
C ALA A 17 -2.56 18.75 -4.68
N ARG A 18 -3.25 19.36 -5.64
CA ARG A 18 -3.63 20.77 -5.52
C ARG A 18 -4.54 20.87 -4.30
N PRO A 19 -4.47 21.98 -3.53
CA PRO A 19 -5.39 22.18 -2.44
C PRO A 19 -6.81 22.00 -2.97
N ALA A 20 -7.62 21.26 -2.25
CA ALA A 20 -8.98 20.91 -2.60
C ALA A 20 -9.77 22.20 -2.85
N GLN A 21 -9.88 22.60 -4.10
CA GLN A 21 -11.05 23.32 -4.52
C GLN A 21 -12.18 22.30 -4.48
N THR A 22 -13.13 22.53 -3.61
CA THR A 22 -14.41 21.86 -3.54
C THR A 22 -15.20 22.08 -4.84
N ASN A 23 -14.75 21.44 -5.90
CA ASN A 23 -15.55 21.18 -7.06
C ASN A 23 -16.14 19.78 -6.87
N THR A 24 -17.30 19.74 -6.25
CA THR A 24 -18.28 18.64 -6.34
C THR A 24 -18.71 18.49 -7.81
N LYS A 25 -17.80 18.11 -8.68
CA LYS A 25 -18.16 17.38 -9.89
C LYS A 25 -18.62 16.03 -9.38
N THR A 26 -19.93 15.86 -9.26
CA THR A 26 -20.60 14.59 -9.10
C THR A 26 -19.89 13.60 -10.02
N ASN A 27 -19.20 12.60 -9.44
CA ASN A 27 -18.65 11.50 -10.20
C ASN A 27 -19.81 10.95 -11.03
N VAL A 28 -19.74 11.05 -12.34
CA VAL A 28 -20.75 10.51 -13.23
C VAL A 28 -20.78 9.00 -12.95
N THR A 29 -21.83 8.55 -12.28
CA THR A 29 -22.05 7.14 -12.02
C THR A 29 -22.78 6.53 -13.20
N GLY A 30 -22.32 5.40 -13.66
CA GLY A 30 -22.99 4.58 -14.66
C GLY A 30 -24.18 3.80 -14.08
N PRO A 31 -24.69 2.82 -14.85
CA PRO A 31 -25.82 1.98 -14.41
C PRO A 31 -25.47 1.15 -13.18
N ALA A 32 -26.51 0.74 -12.47
CA ALA A 32 -26.40 -0.23 -11.39
C ALA A 32 -26.17 -1.64 -11.93
N TYR A 33 -25.60 -2.52 -11.12
CA TYR A 33 -25.27 -3.89 -11.53
C TYR A 33 -26.47 -4.86 -11.44
N ALA A 34 -27.61 -4.45 -10.87
CA ALA A 34 -28.79 -5.30 -10.69
C ALA A 34 -29.31 -5.97 -11.96
N THR A 35 -29.14 -5.33 -13.12
CA THR A 35 -29.61 -5.86 -14.41
C THR A 35 -28.55 -6.68 -15.17
N ARG A 36 -27.34 -6.81 -14.63
CA ARG A 36 -26.25 -7.55 -15.26
C ARG A 36 -26.28 -9.02 -14.83
N THR A 37 -26.56 -9.90 -15.76
CA THR A 37 -26.65 -11.34 -15.50
C THR A 37 -25.33 -11.91 -14.96
N ASP A 38 -24.19 -11.51 -15.53
CA ASP A 38 -22.86 -11.95 -15.06
C ASP A 38 -22.58 -11.56 -13.61
N ALA A 39 -22.92 -10.33 -13.22
CA ALA A 39 -22.76 -9.86 -11.84
C ALA A 39 -23.69 -10.58 -10.87
N MET A 40 -24.94 -10.82 -11.26
CA MET A 40 -25.91 -11.51 -10.41
C MET A 40 -25.61 -13.00 -10.27
N THR A 41 -25.13 -13.68 -11.32
CA THR A 41 -24.64 -15.06 -11.22
C THR A 41 -23.45 -15.15 -10.28
N TRP A 42 -22.47 -14.24 -10.45
CA TRP A 42 -21.32 -14.16 -9.55
C TRP A 42 -21.74 -13.90 -8.08
N ALA A 43 -22.75 -13.05 -7.86
CA ALA A 43 -23.29 -12.80 -6.52
C ALA A 43 -23.86 -14.09 -5.86
N ASP A 44 -24.58 -14.89 -6.65
CA ASP A 44 -25.12 -16.19 -6.19
C ASP A 44 -23.98 -17.15 -5.82
N ASP A 45 -22.96 -17.26 -6.67
CA ASP A 45 -21.79 -18.12 -6.43
C ASP A 45 -21.00 -17.68 -5.17
N VAL A 46 -20.89 -16.38 -4.93
CA VAL A 46 -20.22 -15.84 -3.72
C VAL A 46 -21.06 -16.13 -2.48
N ALA A 47 -22.37 -15.93 -2.55
CA ALA A 47 -23.26 -16.22 -1.42
C ALA A 47 -23.16 -17.69 -0.99
N GLU A 48 -23.13 -18.61 -1.95
CA GLU A 48 -22.95 -20.04 -1.69
C GLU A 48 -21.57 -20.35 -1.09
N ARG A 49 -20.48 -19.88 -1.74
CA ARG A 49 -19.10 -20.19 -1.28
C ARG A 49 -18.76 -19.63 0.09
N ARG A 50 -19.38 -18.50 0.47
CA ARG A 50 -19.09 -17.78 1.71
C ARG A 50 -20.12 -17.96 2.81
N ASP A 51 -21.15 -18.77 2.54
CA ASP A 51 -22.29 -18.95 3.45
C ASP A 51 -22.90 -17.60 3.87
N LEU A 52 -23.23 -16.78 2.85
CA LEU A 52 -23.85 -15.47 3.01
C LEU A 52 -25.31 -15.50 2.55
N ASP A 53 -26.14 -14.61 3.11
CA ASP A 53 -27.51 -14.43 2.63
C ASP A 53 -27.51 -13.99 1.16
N ARG A 54 -28.13 -14.79 0.31
CA ARG A 54 -28.15 -14.61 -1.15
C ARG A 54 -28.82 -13.30 -1.57
N ASP A 55 -29.94 -12.99 -0.94
CA ASP A 55 -30.72 -11.79 -1.29
C ASP A 55 -29.97 -10.53 -0.86
N TRP A 56 -29.30 -10.60 0.30
CA TRP A 56 -28.42 -9.52 0.76
C TRP A 56 -27.24 -9.28 -0.21
N VAL A 57 -26.53 -10.33 -0.64
CA VAL A 57 -25.40 -10.19 -1.59
C VAL A 57 -25.88 -9.62 -2.92
N ARG A 58 -26.99 -10.16 -3.46
CA ARG A 58 -27.60 -9.65 -4.70
C ARG A 58 -28.02 -8.20 -4.59
N LYS A 59 -28.60 -7.81 -3.45
CA LYS A 59 -28.99 -6.43 -3.20
C LYS A 59 -27.77 -5.51 -3.11
N ALA A 60 -26.77 -5.86 -2.30
CA ALA A 60 -25.57 -5.07 -2.11
C ALA A 60 -24.83 -4.83 -3.45
N LEU A 61 -24.60 -5.88 -4.22
CA LEU A 61 -23.96 -5.78 -5.53
C LEU A 61 -24.87 -5.11 -6.57
N GLY A 62 -26.16 -5.40 -6.54
CA GLY A 62 -27.13 -4.80 -7.45
C GLY A 62 -27.25 -3.28 -7.32
N ASP A 63 -27.12 -2.76 -6.09
CA ASP A 63 -27.14 -1.32 -5.77
C ASP A 63 -25.78 -0.62 -6.03
N ALA A 64 -24.72 -1.40 -6.28
CA ALA A 64 -23.44 -0.86 -6.71
C ALA A 64 -23.53 -0.26 -8.11
N ARG A 65 -22.69 0.74 -8.41
CA ARG A 65 -22.72 1.47 -9.67
C ARG A 65 -21.40 1.44 -10.37
N HIS A 66 -21.45 1.28 -11.68
CA HIS A 66 -20.29 1.42 -12.54
C HIS A 66 -19.68 2.82 -12.43
N LEU A 67 -18.36 2.91 -12.31
CA LEU A 67 -17.59 4.15 -12.21
C LEU A 67 -16.62 4.29 -13.37
N PRO A 68 -16.98 4.97 -14.48
CA PRO A 68 -16.12 5.09 -15.66
C PRO A 68 -14.74 5.70 -15.37
N ILE A 69 -14.65 6.59 -14.38
CA ILE A 69 -13.41 7.25 -13.97
C ILE A 69 -12.38 6.26 -13.39
N VAL A 70 -12.83 5.16 -12.80
CA VAL A 70 -11.97 4.13 -12.21
C VAL A 70 -11.14 3.42 -13.28
N ALA A 71 -11.72 3.13 -14.43
CA ALA A 71 -11.01 2.56 -15.58
C ALA A 71 -9.84 3.45 -16.04
N LYS A 72 -10.05 4.78 -16.02
CA LYS A 72 -8.99 5.74 -16.33
C LYS A 72 -7.86 5.74 -15.29
N PHE A 73 -8.19 5.64 -14.00
CA PHE A 73 -7.22 5.69 -12.93
C PHE A 73 -6.39 4.41 -12.82
N ILE A 74 -6.97 3.25 -13.17
CA ILE A 74 -6.28 1.96 -13.11
C ILE A 74 -5.34 1.74 -14.28
N THR A 75 -5.53 2.46 -15.38
CA THR A 75 -4.68 2.35 -16.59
C THR A 75 -3.26 2.82 -16.28
N PRO A 76 -2.23 2.00 -16.56
CA PRO A 76 -0.85 2.38 -16.31
C PRO A 76 -0.44 3.64 -17.08
N PRO A 77 0.53 4.40 -16.60
CA PRO A 77 1.12 5.49 -17.37
C PRO A 77 1.76 4.95 -18.65
N LYS A 78 1.84 5.79 -19.68
CA LYS A 78 2.45 5.42 -20.97
C LYS A 78 3.88 4.92 -20.77
N ILE A 79 4.26 3.90 -21.54
CA ILE A 79 5.64 3.39 -21.59
C ILE A 79 6.58 4.56 -21.89
N GLY A 80 7.70 4.64 -21.16
CA GLY A 80 8.67 5.73 -21.29
C GLY A 80 8.42 6.94 -20.39
N THR A 81 7.45 6.88 -19.46
CA THR A 81 7.34 7.93 -18.43
C THR A 81 8.61 7.98 -17.58
N VAL A 82 9.31 9.10 -17.65
CA VAL A 82 10.58 9.31 -16.93
C VAL A 82 10.31 9.35 -15.43
N LYS A 83 10.94 8.44 -14.69
CA LYS A 83 10.88 8.41 -13.24
C LYS A 83 11.78 9.52 -12.66
N ASN A 84 11.32 10.18 -11.60
CA ASN A 84 12.06 11.22 -10.90
C ASN A 84 11.81 11.14 -9.41
N TRP A 85 12.80 10.63 -8.67
CA TRP A 85 12.73 10.48 -7.22
C TRP A 85 12.55 11.81 -6.50
N ARG A 86 13.29 12.85 -6.90
CA ARG A 86 13.19 14.17 -6.26
C ARG A 86 11.77 14.74 -6.32
N VAL A 87 11.13 14.61 -7.49
CA VAL A 87 9.73 15.04 -7.67
C VAL A 87 8.75 14.11 -6.93
N TYR A 88 9.01 12.81 -6.92
CA TYR A 88 8.17 11.86 -6.16
C TYR A 88 8.26 12.15 -4.66
N ARG A 89 9.46 12.27 -4.14
CA ARG A 89 9.77 12.58 -2.75
C ARG A 89 9.05 13.85 -2.27
N SER A 90 9.14 14.94 -3.04
CA SER A 90 8.52 16.22 -2.67
C SER A 90 7.00 16.21 -2.52
N ARG A 91 6.33 15.14 -2.98
CA ARG A 91 4.88 14.96 -2.81
C ARG A 91 4.51 14.43 -1.43
N PHE A 92 5.46 13.82 -0.74
CA PHE A 92 5.26 13.17 0.56
C PHE A 92 6.05 13.83 1.68
N ILE A 93 7.21 14.38 1.37
CA ILE A 93 8.08 15.04 2.34
C ILE A 93 7.86 16.55 2.23
N ASP A 94 6.77 17.01 2.80
CA ASP A 94 6.36 18.41 2.82
C ASP A 94 6.00 18.87 4.24
N PRO A 95 6.08 20.20 4.53
CA PRO A 95 5.85 20.71 5.88
C PRO A 95 4.47 20.39 6.46
N VAL A 96 3.42 20.33 5.62
CA VAL A 96 2.05 20.05 6.07
C VAL A 96 1.95 18.63 6.59
N ARG A 97 2.48 17.67 5.80
CA ARG A 97 2.46 16.25 6.17
C ARG A 97 3.36 15.96 7.37
N ILE A 98 4.54 16.59 7.44
CA ILE A 98 5.44 16.45 8.60
C ILE A 98 4.77 16.98 9.87
N GLN A 99 4.17 18.17 9.83
CA GLN A 99 3.46 18.72 10.99
C GLN A 99 2.26 17.89 11.42
N ALA A 100 1.49 17.36 10.47
CA ALA A 100 0.40 16.43 10.76
C ALA A 100 0.94 15.14 11.43
N GLY A 101 2.08 14.64 10.98
CA GLY A 101 2.76 13.47 11.56
C GLY A 101 3.25 13.72 12.98
N VAL A 102 3.82 14.89 13.25
CA VAL A 102 4.24 15.27 14.60
C VAL A 102 3.03 15.29 15.55
N LYS A 103 1.92 15.91 15.15
CA LYS A 103 0.68 15.92 15.95
C LYS A 103 0.15 14.50 16.18
N PHE A 104 0.13 13.68 15.12
CA PHE A 104 -0.31 12.29 15.20
C PHE A 104 0.55 11.49 16.17
N TRP A 105 1.88 11.61 16.09
CA TRP A 105 2.81 10.93 17.00
C TRP A 105 2.62 11.35 18.44
N GLN A 106 2.56 12.65 18.70
CA GLN A 106 2.38 13.20 20.05
C GLN A 106 1.06 12.75 20.70
N ALA A 107 -0.03 12.72 19.91
CA ALA A 107 -1.35 12.30 20.37
C ALA A 107 -1.44 10.78 20.62
N ASN A 108 -0.58 9.98 20.00
CA ASN A 108 -0.66 8.51 20.04
C ASN A 108 0.65 7.87 20.53
N ARG A 109 1.47 8.60 21.31
CA ARG A 109 2.79 8.13 21.76
C ARG A 109 2.74 6.75 22.39
N ASP A 110 1.89 6.56 23.38
CA ASP A 110 1.77 5.31 24.13
C ASP A 110 1.36 4.13 23.24
N LEU A 111 0.46 4.37 22.27
CA LEU A 111 0.03 3.36 21.29
C LEU A 111 1.17 2.98 20.33
N LEU A 112 1.94 3.95 19.89
CA LEU A 112 3.10 3.72 19.01
C LEU A 112 4.20 2.95 19.74
N GLU A 113 4.53 3.34 20.97
CA GLU A 113 5.50 2.64 21.82
C GLU A 113 5.05 1.20 22.14
N ARG A 114 3.76 1.01 22.41
CA ARG A 114 3.17 -0.32 22.60
C ARG A 114 3.28 -1.16 21.34
N ALA A 115 2.92 -0.62 20.19
CA ALA A 115 2.99 -1.33 18.90
C ALA A 115 4.44 -1.70 18.52
N GLU A 116 5.39 -0.78 18.74
CA GLU A 116 6.81 -1.06 18.53
C GLU A 116 7.31 -2.19 19.44
N LYS A 117 6.94 -2.17 20.72
CA LYS A 117 7.30 -3.22 21.70
C LYS A 117 6.68 -4.58 21.33
N GLU A 118 5.41 -4.61 20.90
CA GLU A 118 4.65 -5.83 20.64
C GLU A 118 5.00 -6.48 19.30
N TYR A 119 5.18 -5.66 18.26
CA TYR A 119 5.39 -6.14 16.89
C TYR A 119 6.84 -5.98 16.41
N GLY A 120 7.68 -5.23 17.10
CA GLY A 120 9.07 -4.98 16.74
C GLY A 120 9.23 -4.01 15.56
N VAL A 121 8.17 -3.30 15.16
CA VAL A 121 8.15 -2.34 14.04
C VAL A 121 8.33 -0.93 14.59
N PRO A 122 9.38 -0.17 14.20
CA PRO A 122 9.60 1.16 14.72
C PRO A 122 8.43 2.11 14.49
N ALA A 123 8.13 2.96 15.47
CA ALA A 123 7.07 3.96 15.39
C ALA A 123 7.18 4.83 14.14
N GLU A 124 8.40 5.20 13.72
CA GLU A 124 8.64 5.98 12.50
C GLU A 124 8.12 5.30 11.23
N ILE A 125 8.19 3.98 11.14
CA ILE A 125 7.67 3.23 9.98
C ILE A 125 6.14 3.24 9.97
N ILE A 126 5.51 3.00 11.13
CA ILE A 126 4.05 3.04 11.28
C ILE A 126 3.52 4.44 10.91
N VAL A 127 4.13 5.48 11.45
CA VAL A 127 3.79 6.88 11.17
C VAL A 127 4.03 7.22 9.70
N GLY A 128 5.13 6.75 9.12
CA GLY A 128 5.44 6.92 7.70
C GLY A 128 4.36 6.35 6.78
N ILE A 129 3.87 5.13 7.05
CA ILE A 129 2.77 4.50 6.30
C ILE A 129 1.50 5.34 6.37
N ILE A 130 1.02 5.64 7.58
CA ILE A 130 -0.24 6.35 7.77
C ILE A 130 -0.18 7.77 7.15
N GLY A 131 1.00 8.38 7.23
CA GLY A 131 1.25 9.70 6.62
C GLY A 131 1.26 9.68 5.10
N VAL A 132 1.90 8.68 4.48
CA VAL A 132 1.94 8.52 3.02
C VAL A 132 0.56 8.16 2.47
N GLU A 133 -0.16 7.25 3.14
CA GLU A 133 -1.45 6.75 2.66
C GLU A 133 -2.55 7.81 2.72
N THR A 134 -2.74 8.46 3.86
CA THR A 134 -3.94 9.28 4.07
C THR A 134 -3.70 10.63 4.73
N ILE A 135 -2.44 11.04 4.92
CA ILE A 135 -2.12 12.22 5.76
C ILE A 135 -2.82 12.08 7.12
N TYR A 136 -2.58 10.95 7.77
CA TYR A 136 -3.13 10.64 9.11
C TYR A 136 -4.67 10.74 9.16
N GLY A 137 -5.35 10.14 8.18
CA GLY A 137 -6.81 10.07 8.10
C GLY A 137 -7.49 11.25 7.40
N GLN A 138 -6.75 12.28 6.95
CA GLN A 138 -7.34 13.43 6.27
C GLN A 138 -7.79 13.13 4.83
N GLN A 139 -7.27 12.09 4.20
CA GLN A 139 -7.52 11.76 2.79
C GLN A 139 -7.76 10.24 2.61
N VAL A 140 -8.81 9.72 3.20
CA VAL A 140 -9.14 8.28 3.14
C VAL A 140 -9.80 7.83 1.82
N GLY A 141 -10.08 8.75 0.90
CA GLY A 141 -10.77 8.48 -0.36
C GLY A 141 -12.27 8.79 -0.28
N THR A 142 -12.88 8.97 -1.45
CA THR A 142 -14.30 9.42 -1.57
C THR A 142 -15.16 8.46 -2.39
N PHE A 143 -14.57 7.43 -2.98
CA PHE A 143 -15.31 6.44 -3.76
C PHE A 143 -16.06 5.49 -2.84
N ARG A 144 -17.31 5.13 -3.19
CA ARG A 144 -17.93 3.97 -2.54
C ARG A 144 -17.07 2.74 -2.89
N VAL A 145 -16.65 2.02 -1.85
CA VAL A 145 -15.74 0.88 -2.01
C VAL A 145 -16.35 -0.20 -2.90
N ILE A 146 -17.64 -0.52 -2.69
CA ILE A 146 -18.34 -1.52 -3.49
C ILE A 146 -18.42 -1.12 -4.98
N ASP A 147 -18.64 0.15 -5.29
CA ASP A 147 -18.70 0.65 -6.68
C ASP A 147 -17.34 0.50 -7.37
N ALA A 148 -16.27 0.88 -6.67
CA ALA A 148 -14.91 0.76 -7.18
C ALA A 148 -14.54 -0.71 -7.44
N LEU A 149 -14.77 -1.58 -6.46
CA LEU A 149 -14.48 -3.00 -6.57
C LEU A 149 -15.35 -3.70 -7.62
N ALA A 150 -16.66 -3.40 -7.70
CA ALA A 150 -17.53 -3.95 -8.73
C ALA A 150 -17.10 -3.51 -10.14
N THR A 151 -16.74 -2.23 -10.31
CA THR A 151 -16.22 -1.73 -11.59
C THR A 151 -14.94 -2.46 -11.99
N LEU A 152 -14.01 -2.65 -11.08
CA LEU A 152 -12.74 -3.34 -11.36
C LEU A 152 -12.90 -4.87 -11.50
N THR A 153 -14.00 -5.42 -11.04
CA THR A 153 -14.35 -6.82 -11.21
C THR A 153 -14.99 -7.08 -12.57
N PHE A 154 -15.99 -6.31 -12.95
CA PHE A 154 -16.83 -6.60 -14.11
C PHE A 154 -16.50 -5.76 -15.35
N ASP A 155 -15.85 -4.60 -15.16
CA ASP A 155 -15.57 -3.62 -16.23
C ASP A 155 -14.10 -3.20 -16.24
N PHE A 156 -13.19 -4.11 -15.85
CA PHE A 156 -11.76 -3.84 -15.90
C PHE A 156 -11.28 -3.63 -17.34
N PRO A 157 -10.45 -2.59 -17.63
CA PRO A 157 -10.01 -2.28 -18.98
C PRO A 157 -9.21 -3.43 -19.62
N ASP A 158 -9.70 -3.97 -20.74
CA ASP A 158 -9.04 -5.08 -21.45
C ASP A 158 -7.67 -4.67 -22.05
N ALA A 159 -7.49 -3.39 -22.35
CA ALA A 159 -6.22 -2.85 -22.84
C ALA A 159 -5.09 -2.85 -21.77
N HIS A 160 -5.38 -3.14 -20.53
CA HIS A 160 -4.37 -3.21 -19.48
C HIS A 160 -3.48 -4.46 -19.67
N PRO A 161 -2.12 -4.35 -19.62
CA PRO A 161 -1.22 -5.47 -19.91
C PRO A 161 -1.44 -6.72 -19.05
N ARG A 162 -2.02 -6.54 -17.84
CA ARG A 162 -2.32 -7.61 -16.89
C ARG A 162 -3.84 -7.68 -16.59
N ALA A 163 -4.68 -7.43 -17.58
CA ALA A 163 -6.13 -7.28 -17.37
C ALA A 163 -6.76 -8.50 -16.67
N ARG A 164 -6.45 -9.72 -17.13
CA ARG A 164 -6.98 -10.96 -16.56
C ARG A 164 -6.60 -11.11 -15.09
N GLU A 165 -5.31 -11.04 -14.78
CA GLU A 165 -4.79 -11.21 -13.42
C GLU A 165 -5.37 -10.14 -12.46
N ARG A 166 -5.46 -8.89 -12.94
CA ARG A 166 -6.01 -7.79 -12.15
C ARG A 166 -7.51 -7.95 -11.89
N ARG A 167 -8.25 -8.43 -12.87
CA ARG A 167 -9.67 -8.73 -12.71
C ARG A 167 -9.90 -9.83 -11.68
N GLU A 168 -9.15 -10.93 -11.76
CA GLU A 168 -9.20 -12.03 -10.78
C GLU A 168 -8.87 -11.52 -9.36
N PHE A 169 -7.88 -10.64 -9.24
CA PHE A 169 -7.57 -9.99 -7.96
C PHE A 169 -8.75 -9.19 -7.40
N PHE A 170 -9.36 -8.32 -8.21
CA PHE A 170 -10.47 -7.49 -7.74
C PHE A 170 -11.75 -8.29 -7.46
N GLN A 171 -11.96 -9.39 -8.15
CA GLN A 171 -13.01 -10.35 -7.81
C GLN A 171 -12.82 -10.89 -6.39
N GLY A 172 -11.60 -11.29 -6.04
CA GLY A 172 -11.26 -11.72 -4.69
C GLY A 172 -11.45 -10.62 -3.64
N GLU A 173 -11.09 -9.38 -3.96
CA GLU A 173 -11.26 -8.25 -3.05
C GLU A 173 -12.74 -7.89 -2.84
N LEU A 174 -13.56 -7.93 -3.89
CA LEU A 174 -15.01 -7.71 -3.78
C LEU A 174 -15.67 -8.81 -2.93
N GLU A 175 -15.28 -10.06 -3.12
CA GLU A 175 -15.75 -11.18 -2.32
C GLU A 175 -15.37 -11.02 -0.83
N GLN A 176 -14.14 -10.62 -0.53
CA GLN A 176 -13.70 -10.33 0.84
C GLN A 176 -14.46 -9.13 1.44
N PHE A 177 -14.73 -8.10 0.64
CA PHE A 177 -15.48 -6.93 1.08
C PHE A 177 -16.92 -7.29 1.48
N LEU A 178 -17.62 -8.05 0.64
CA LEU A 178 -18.99 -8.51 0.95
C LEU A 178 -19.01 -9.41 2.19
N SER A 179 -18.05 -10.33 2.30
CA SER A 179 -17.92 -11.18 3.48
C SER A 179 -17.62 -10.39 4.76
N LEU A 180 -16.74 -9.38 4.68
CA LEU A 180 -16.40 -8.51 5.80
C LEU A 180 -17.62 -7.72 6.27
N THR A 181 -18.29 -7.00 5.37
CA THR A 181 -19.43 -6.13 5.70
C THR A 181 -20.65 -6.93 6.20
N SER A 182 -20.88 -8.13 5.66
CA SER A 182 -21.91 -9.02 6.17
C SER A 182 -21.66 -9.44 7.62
N ARG A 183 -20.41 -9.79 7.96
CA ARG A 183 -20.06 -10.25 9.32
C ARG A 183 -20.03 -9.13 10.35
N THR A 184 -19.60 -7.92 9.94
CA THR A 184 -19.52 -6.77 10.83
C THR A 184 -20.83 -6.02 10.96
N GLY A 185 -21.80 -6.29 10.08
CA GLY A 185 -23.07 -5.57 10.01
C GLY A 185 -22.95 -4.15 9.41
N GLU A 186 -21.79 -3.84 8.81
CA GLU A 186 -21.57 -2.56 8.14
C GLU A 186 -22.39 -2.47 6.84
N ASP A 187 -22.94 -1.30 6.56
CA ASP A 187 -23.60 -1.05 5.27
C ASP A 187 -22.57 -1.00 4.13
N PRO A 188 -22.56 -1.97 3.19
CA PRO A 188 -21.59 -2.02 2.10
C PRO A 188 -21.68 -0.80 1.16
N LEU A 189 -22.81 -0.09 1.16
CA LEU A 189 -23.00 1.12 0.36
C LEU A 189 -22.50 2.40 1.05
N ALA A 190 -22.26 2.36 2.36
CA ALA A 190 -21.79 3.50 3.13
C ALA A 190 -20.28 3.69 3.08
N LEU A 191 -19.50 2.61 3.01
CA LEU A 191 -18.04 2.66 3.15
C LEU A 191 -17.37 3.38 1.99
N ARG A 192 -16.43 4.28 2.34
CA ARG A 192 -15.68 5.09 1.38
C ARG A 192 -14.20 4.72 1.42
N GLY A 193 -13.55 4.87 0.26
CA GLY A 193 -12.14 4.51 0.11
C GLY A 193 -11.53 5.03 -1.18
N SER A 194 -10.43 4.42 -1.59
CA SER A 194 -9.75 4.77 -2.83
C SER A 194 -10.50 4.27 -4.06
N PHE A 195 -10.13 4.76 -5.23
CA PHE A 195 -10.65 4.27 -6.52
C PHE A 195 -10.37 2.77 -6.77
N ALA A 196 -9.44 2.17 -6.03
CA ALA A 196 -9.10 0.74 -6.11
C ALA A 196 -9.69 -0.08 -4.95
N GLY A 197 -10.54 0.52 -4.11
CA GLY A 197 -11.21 -0.18 -3.02
C GLY A 197 -10.41 -0.32 -1.74
N ALA A 198 -9.30 0.42 -1.57
CA ALA A 198 -8.56 0.48 -0.31
C ALA A 198 -9.31 1.34 0.72
N MET A 199 -9.30 0.92 2.00
CA MET A 199 -10.17 1.41 3.05
C MET A 199 -9.42 1.94 4.28
N GLY A 200 -10.03 2.92 4.95
CA GLY A 200 -9.59 3.45 6.24
C GLY A 200 -8.28 4.24 6.19
N MET A 201 -7.80 4.67 7.35
CA MET A 201 -6.54 5.41 7.46
C MET A 201 -5.34 4.65 6.88
N PRO A 202 -5.20 3.31 7.06
CA PRO A 202 -4.05 2.57 6.55
C PRO A 202 -4.22 2.17 5.09
N GLN A 203 -5.34 2.48 4.44
CA GLN A 203 -5.63 2.09 3.05
C GLN A 203 -5.49 0.57 2.82
N PHE A 204 -6.02 -0.23 3.73
CA PHE A 204 -6.06 -1.68 3.56
C PHE A 204 -7.05 -2.10 2.47
N MET A 205 -6.63 -3.03 1.63
CA MET A 205 -7.57 -3.78 0.80
C MET A 205 -8.44 -4.69 1.68
N PRO A 206 -9.67 -5.06 1.26
CA PRO A 206 -10.53 -5.96 2.05
C PRO A 206 -9.83 -7.23 2.53
N SER A 207 -9.05 -7.87 1.67
CA SER A 207 -8.27 -9.06 2.04
C SER A 207 -7.19 -8.76 3.10
N SER A 208 -6.58 -7.59 3.05
CA SER A 208 -5.60 -7.15 4.06
C SER A 208 -6.29 -6.86 5.39
N TRP A 209 -7.48 -6.25 5.36
CA TRP A 209 -8.29 -6.04 6.56
C TRP A 209 -8.58 -7.36 7.26
N VAL A 210 -9.15 -8.33 6.54
CA VAL A 210 -9.50 -9.64 7.10
C VAL A 210 -8.30 -10.38 7.69
N LYS A 211 -7.11 -10.23 7.08
CA LYS A 211 -5.91 -10.99 7.48
C LYS A 211 -5.06 -10.32 8.55
N TYR A 212 -5.00 -8.99 8.56
CA TYR A 212 -3.98 -8.26 9.31
C TYR A 212 -4.53 -7.21 10.25
N ALA A 213 -5.80 -6.81 10.12
CA ALA A 213 -6.38 -5.85 11.03
C ALA A 213 -6.59 -6.48 12.41
N VAL A 214 -6.34 -5.70 13.45
CA VAL A 214 -6.44 -6.12 14.86
C VAL A 214 -7.23 -5.09 15.66
N ASP A 215 -8.01 -5.56 16.61
CA ASP A 215 -8.60 -4.76 17.68
C ASP A 215 -7.49 -4.44 18.71
N PHE A 216 -6.85 -3.28 18.54
CA PHE A 216 -5.67 -2.95 19.32
C PHE A 216 -6.02 -2.18 20.60
N ASP A 217 -7.20 -1.59 20.73
CA ASP A 217 -7.68 -0.98 21.98
C ASP A 217 -8.49 -1.96 22.84
N GLY A 218 -8.93 -3.11 22.27
CA GLY A 218 -9.61 -4.16 22.99
C GLY A 218 -11.10 -3.88 23.24
N ASP A 219 -11.71 -3.05 22.40
CA ASP A 219 -13.13 -2.70 22.52
C ASP A 219 -14.08 -3.76 21.94
N GLY A 220 -13.55 -4.80 21.31
CA GLY A 220 -14.29 -5.91 20.69
C GLY A 220 -14.61 -5.67 19.23
N LYS A 221 -14.08 -4.63 18.59
CA LYS A 221 -14.26 -4.30 17.19
C LYS A 221 -12.93 -3.95 16.53
N VAL A 222 -12.90 -4.01 15.20
CA VAL A 222 -11.79 -3.51 14.40
C VAL A 222 -12.29 -2.33 13.58
N ASP A 223 -11.90 -1.11 13.91
CA ASP A 223 -12.29 0.10 13.20
C ASP A 223 -11.08 0.84 12.60
N LEU A 224 -10.75 0.55 11.35
CA LEU A 224 -9.65 1.23 10.66
C LEU A 224 -10.03 2.61 10.09
N PHE A 225 -11.28 3.04 10.28
CA PHE A 225 -11.72 4.38 9.90
C PHE A 225 -11.57 5.39 11.04
N ASN A 226 -11.90 4.98 12.28
CA ASN A 226 -12.03 5.91 13.41
C ASN A 226 -11.15 5.57 14.61
N SER A 227 -10.77 4.27 14.85
CA SER A 227 -9.85 3.89 15.91
C SER A 227 -8.40 4.05 15.48
N THR A 228 -7.73 5.07 15.97
CA THR A 228 -6.29 5.26 15.74
C THR A 228 -5.46 4.11 16.33
N ALA A 229 -5.93 3.51 17.43
CA ALA A 229 -5.28 2.36 18.04
C ALA A 229 -5.27 1.17 17.08
N ASP A 230 -6.44 0.81 16.52
CA ASP A 230 -6.54 -0.30 15.56
C ASP A 230 -5.72 -0.07 14.32
N VAL A 231 -5.69 1.18 13.84
CA VAL A 231 -4.86 1.56 12.69
C VAL A 231 -3.38 1.33 12.97
N ILE A 232 -2.88 1.78 14.11
CA ILE A 232 -1.47 1.63 14.53
C ILE A 232 -1.13 0.14 14.70
N GLY A 233 -1.95 -0.60 15.46
CA GLY A 233 -1.76 -2.02 15.69
C GLY A 233 -1.82 -2.84 14.40
N SER A 234 -2.77 -2.54 13.52
CA SER A 234 -2.96 -3.25 12.25
C SER A 234 -1.82 -3.01 11.27
N VAL A 235 -1.29 -1.79 11.17
CA VAL A 235 -0.09 -1.50 10.36
C VAL A 235 1.12 -2.26 10.89
N ALA A 236 1.33 -2.27 12.21
CA ALA A 236 2.43 -3.00 12.82
C ALA A 236 2.29 -4.53 12.62
N ASN A 237 1.08 -5.08 12.81
CA ASN A 237 0.80 -6.49 12.56
C ASN A 237 0.99 -6.89 11.10
N TYR A 238 0.64 -6.01 10.16
CA TYR A 238 0.91 -6.22 8.73
C TYR A 238 2.41 -6.45 8.48
N PHE A 239 3.28 -5.59 9.00
CA PHE A 239 4.72 -5.72 8.81
C PHE A 239 5.28 -6.97 9.49
N LYS A 240 4.80 -7.30 10.70
CA LYS A 240 5.17 -8.56 11.36
C LYS A 240 4.81 -9.77 10.52
N ALA A 241 3.62 -9.79 9.90
CA ALA A 241 3.18 -10.86 9.02
C ALA A 241 4.01 -10.94 7.72
N PHE A 242 4.65 -9.86 7.31
CA PHE A 242 5.60 -9.81 6.19
C PHE A 242 7.07 -9.88 6.62
N ASN A 243 7.34 -10.57 7.74
CA ASN A 243 8.67 -10.88 8.24
C ASN A 243 9.54 -9.67 8.58
N TRP A 244 8.94 -8.61 9.13
CA TRP A 244 9.74 -7.51 9.67
C TRP A 244 10.72 -8.02 10.72
N GLN A 245 12.00 -7.66 10.56
CA GLN A 245 13.08 -8.03 11.46
C GLN A 245 13.36 -6.89 12.44
N THR A 246 13.06 -7.10 13.73
CA THR A 246 13.30 -6.12 14.78
C THR A 246 14.78 -5.73 14.85
N GLY A 247 15.06 -4.44 14.87
CA GLY A 247 16.43 -3.90 14.94
C GLY A 247 17.22 -3.91 13.62
N MET A 248 16.70 -4.53 12.54
CA MET A 248 17.36 -4.48 11.24
C MET A 248 17.06 -3.14 10.55
N PRO A 249 18.07 -2.40 10.09
CA PRO A 249 17.87 -1.22 9.26
C PRO A 249 17.12 -1.55 7.96
N THR A 250 16.36 -0.59 7.42
CA THR A 250 15.66 -0.78 6.14
C THR A 250 16.60 -0.81 4.94
N HIS A 251 17.70 -0.08 4.99
CA HIS A 251 18.70 -0.01 3.93
C HIS A 251 20.01 0.57 4.44
N TYR A 252 21.05 0.38 3.66
CA TYR A 252 22.38 0.96 3.88
C TYR A 252 22.80 1.85 2.70
N PRO A 253 23.67 2.84 2.92
CA PRO A 253 24.37 3.52 1.83
C PRO A 253 25.18 2.50 1.01
N VAL A 254 25.27 2.73 -0.29
CA VAL A 254 26.07 1.91 -1.20
C VAL A 254 26.89 2.80 -2.11
N THR A 255 28.15 2.42 -2.32
CA THR A 255 29.06 2.98 -3.32
C THR A 255 29.46 1.87 -4.31
N PHE A 256 30.23 2.23 -5.36
CA PHE A 256 30.56 1.28 -6.41
C PHE A 256 32.05 1.20 -6.70
N ASP A 257 32.59 0.00 -6.70
CA ASP A 257 33.90 -0.30 -7.29
C ASP A 257 33.73 -0.49 -8.81
N LYS A 258 34.09 0.57 -9.56
CA LYS A 258 33.92 0.60 -11.01
C LYS A 258 34.68 -0.51 -11.75
N SER A 259 35.74 -1.05 -11.15
CA SER A 259 36.54 -2.12 -11.75
C SER A 259 35.84 -3.49 -11.76
N LYS A 260 34.84 -3.66 -10.89
CA LYS A 260 34.08 -4.93 -10.71
C LYS A 260 32.58 -4.76 -10.99
N LEU A 261 32.11 -3.55 -11.30
CA LEU A 261 30.71 -3.22 -11.34
C LEU A 261 29.97 -4.00 -12.44
N ASP A 262 29.08 -4.87 -12.00
CA ASP A 262 28.10 -5.60 -12.82
C ASP A 262 26.69 -5.10 -12.49
N MET A 263 26.34 -3.94 -13.04
CA MET A 263 25.06 -3.28 -12.79
C MET A 263 23.88 -4.11 -13.27
N GLU A 264 24.04 -4.81 -14.40
CA GLU A 264 22.96 -5.66 -14.95
C GLU A 264 22.59 -6.79 -13.98
N ALA A 265 23.59 -7.50 -13.46
CA ALA A 265 23.36 -8.56 -12.48
C ALA A 265 22.82 -8.04 -11.15
N LEU A 266 23.30 -6.85 -10.69
CA LEU A 266 22.81 -6.24 -9.44
C LEU A 266 21.34 -5.81 -9.54
N MET A 267 20.89 -5.35 -10.70
CA MET A 267 19.54 -4.86 -10.93
C MET A 267 18.56 -5.98 -11.35
N ALA A 268 19.04 -7.14 -11.77
CA ALA A 268 18.19 -8.22 -12.28
C ALA A 268 17.12 -8.72 -11.27
N PRO A 269 17.38 -8.81 -9.95
CA PRO A 269 16.37 -9.21 -8.97
C PRO A 269 15.30 -8.13 -8.67
N ASP A 270 15.41 -6.92 -9.23
CA ASP A 270 14.58 -5.77 -8.90
C ASP A 270 14.67 -5.46 -7.38
N ILE A 271 13.55 -5.32 -6.69
CA ILE A 271 13.49 -5.03 -5.25
C ILE A 271 13.64 -6.27 -4.36
N LEU A 272 13.84 -7.45 -4.92
CA LEU A 272 13.95 -8.69 -4.16
C LEU A 272 15.34 -8.83 -3.52
N PRO A 273 15.46 -8.87 -2.19
CA PRO A 273 16.74 -9.07 -1.53
C PRO A 273 17.22 -10.51 -1.76
N THR A 274 18.29 -10.68 -2.54
CA THR A 274 18.80 -11.99 -2.97
C THR A 274 20.30 -12.12 -2.86
N PHE A 275 21.03 -11.02 -2.72
CA PHE A 275 22.49 -11.03 -2.63
C PHE A 275 22.96 -11.18 -1.19
N SER A 276 23.88 -12.10 -0.92
CA SER A 276 24.71 -12.01 0.28
C SER A 276 25.64 -10.79 0.19
N GLN A 277 26.18 -10.34 1.31
CA GLN A 277 27.18 -9.26 1.32
C GLN A 277 28.36 -9.54 0.40
N GLU A 278 28.87 -10.79 0.41
CA GLU A 278 30.00 -11.21 -0.41
C GLU A 278 29.65 -11.15 -1.91
N SER A 279 28.49 -11.67 -2.30
CA SER A 279 28.05 -11.67 -3.70
C SER A 279 27.71 -10.25 -4.19
N PHE A 280 27.23 -9.39 -3.31
CA PHE A 280 26.98 -7.98 -3.58
C PHE A 280 28.29 -7.24 -3.85
N THR A 281 29.31 -7.44 -2.97
CA THR A 281 30.64 -6.85 -3.11
C THR A 281 31.38 -7.42 -4.31
N ALA A 282 31.27 -8.71 -4.60
CA ALA A 282 31.90 -9.33 -5.78
C ALA A 282 31.38 -8.73 -7.10
N LYS A 283 30.18 -8.17 -7.11
CA LYS A 283 29.58 -7.46 -8.25
C LYS A 283 29.82 -5.94 -8.23
N GLY A 284 30.72 -5.48 -7.36
CA GLY A 284 31.14 -4.08 -7.28
C GLY A 284 30.24 -3.15 -6.46
N ALA A 285 29.24 -3.67 -5.75
CA ALA A 285 28.44 -2.87 -4.80
C ALA A 285 29.12 -2.91 -3.42
N VAL A 286 29.57 -1.76 -2.92
CA VAL A 286 30.35 -1.62 -1.68
C VAL A 286 29.49 -1.03 -0.58
N LEU A 287 29.40 -1.76 0.53
CA LEU A 287 28.75 -1.30 1.75
C LEU A 287 29.75 -0.64 2.69
N GLU A 288 29.25 0.24 3.55
CA GLU A 288 30.05 0.94 4.56
C GLU A 288 29.39 0.86 5.94
N GLY A 289 30.17 1.09 6.99
CA GLY A 289 29.68 1.15 8.37
C GLY A 289 28.96 -0.16 8.79
N GLU A 290 27.75 -0.01 9.32
CA GLU A 290 26.94 -1.16 9.79
C GLU A 290 26.59 -2.15 8.68
N GLY A 291 26.54 -1.70 7.43
CA GLY A 291 26.29 -2.59 6.28
C GLY A 291 27.35 -3.69 6.13
N LEU A 292 28.58 -3.46 6.58
CA LEU A 292 29.66 -4.46 6.54
C LEU A 292 29.42 -5.68 7.44
N THR A 293 28.56 -5.55 8.43
CA THR A 293 28.22 -6.64 9.35
C THR A 293 26.83 -7.24 9.10
N HIS A 294 26.13 -6.76 8.06
CA HIS A 294 24.83 -7.27 7.68
C HIS A 294 24.90 -8.74 7.25
N LYS A 295 23.99 -9.57 7.80
CA LYS A 295 23.99 -11.02 7.53
C LYS A 295 22.83 -11.49 6.64
N GLY A 296 21.82 -10.63 6.42
CA GLY A 296 20.67 -10.95 5.60
C GLY A 296 20.92 -10.73 4.10
N PRO A 297 19.96 -11.10 3.25
CA PRO A 297 20.02 -10.80 1.84
C PRO A 297 19.77 -9.30 1.56
N LEU A 298 20.41 -8.81 0.49
CA LEU A 298 20.34 -7.43 0.02
C LEU A 298 19.80 -7.34 -1.40
N ALA A 299 19.23 -6.19 -1.75
CA ALA A 299 18.89 -5.79 -3.11
C ALA A 299 19.50 -4.44 -3.44
N LEU A 300 19.98 -4.24 -4.68
CA LEU A 300 20.33 -2.91 -5.13
C LEU A 300 19.06 -2.16 -5.55
N ILE A 301 18.79 -1.05 -4.89
CA ILE A 301 17.62 -0.21 -5.13
C ILE A 301 18.06 1.04 -5.86
N GLU A 302 17.50 1.26 -7.06
CA GLU A 302 17.70 2.46 -7.86
C GLU A 302 16.52 3.42 -7.74
N LEU A 303 16.81 4.68 -7.49
CA LEU A 303 15.87 5.79 -7.50
C LEU A 303 16.29 6.79 -8.59
N GLN A 304 15.68 6.69 -9.77
CA GLN A 304 16.02 7.51 -10.94
C GLN A 304 15.64 8.98 -10.72
N ASN A 305 16.42 9.89 -11.28
CA ASN A 305 16.28 11.34 -11.16
C ASN A 305 16.14 12.04 -12.51
N ALA A 306 15.31 11.50 -13.42
CA ALA A 306 14.99 12.12 -14.73
C ALA A 306 16.25 12.45 -15.58
N GLY A 307 17.15 11.49 -15.70
CA GLY A 307 18.40 11.62 -16.45
C GLY A 307 19.58 12.25 -15.69
N ALA A 308 19.34 12.77 -14.47
CA ALA A 308 20.43 13.06 -13.54
C ALA A 308 20.88 11.77 -12.83
N GLU A 309 22.03 11.84 -12.14
CA GLU A 309 22.58 10.72 -11.37
C GLU A 309 21.50 10.08 -10.47
N PRO A 310 21.24 8.78 -10.61
CA PRO A 310 20.29 8.09 -9.72
C PRO A 310 20.83 7.97 -8.30
N THR A 311 19.95 7.86 -7.35
CA THR A 311 20.28 7.52 -5.97
C THR A 311 20.21 6.00 -5.80
N PHE A 312 21.25 5.40 -5.22
CA PHE A 312 21.26 3.96 -4.93
C PHE A 312 21.32 3.71 -3.42
N VAL A 313 20.63 2.66 -2.98
CA VAL A 313 20.75 2.13 -1.62
C VAL A 313 20.74 0.60 -1.66
N ALA A 314 21.36 -0.02 -0.66
CA ALA A 314 21.29 -1.46 -0.44
C ALA A 314 20.08 -1.77 0.46
N GLY A 315 18.97 -2.20 -0.12
CA GLY A 315 17.74 -2.54 0.58
C GLY A 315 17.85 -3.91 1.28
N THR A 316 17.40 -3.97 2.53
CA THR A 316 17.34 -5.18 3.34
C THR A 316 15.97 -5.88 3.20
N GLU A 317 15.75 -6.96 3.96
CA GLU A 317 14.44 -7.60 4.09
C GLU A 317 13.38 -6.63 4.65
N ASN A 318 13.75 -5.70 5.54
CA ASN A 318 12.81 -4.69 6.04
C ASN A 318 12.43 -3.65 4.99
N PHE A 319 13.34 -3.27 4.09
CA PHE A 319 12.97 -2.47 2.93
C PHE A 319 11.96 -3.22 2.06
N TYR A 320 12.24 -4.50 1.79
CA TYR A 320 11.34 -5.35 1.02
C TYR A 320 9.96 -5.50 1.70
N ALA A 321 9.91 -5.64 3.03
CA ALA A 321 8.65 -5.70 3.77
C ALA A 321 7.77 -4.46 3.52
N ILE A 322 8.37 -3.26 3.45
CA ILE A 322 7.62 -2.03 3.12
C ILE A 322 7.08 -2.10 1.69
N THR A 323 7.83 -2.65 0.73
CA THR A 323 7.35 -2.79 -0.65
C THR A 323 6.18 -3.78 -0.78
N ARG A 324 5.91 -4.60 0.23
CA ARG A 324 4.72 -5.49 0.27
C ARG A 324 3.43 -4.70 0.46
N TYR A 325 3.51 -3.54 1.11
CA TYR A 325 2.37 -2.63 1.24
C TYR A 325 2.01 -2.01 -0.11
N ASN A 326 3.01 -1.58 -0.85
CA ASN A 326 2.90 -1.08 -2.21
C ASN A 326 4.18 -1.42 -2.97
N TRP A 327 4.07 -2.18 -4.08
CA TRP A 327 5.21 -2.69 -4.86
C TRP A 327 5.96 -1.57 -5.59
N SER A 328 6.71 -0.76 -4.84
CA SER A 328 7.48 0.36 -5.36
C SER A 328 8.61 0.75 -4.41
N SER A 329 9.85 0.79 -4.92
CA SER A 329 11.00 1.32 -4.18
C SER A 329 10.84 2.80 -3.82
N TYR A 330 10.20 3.58 -4.69
CA TYR A 330 9.91 5.01 -4.44
C TYR A 330 8.93 5.18 -3.27
N TYR A 331 7.91 4.32 -3.20
CA TYR A 331 6.97 4.30 -2.09
C TYR A 331 7.68 3.95 -0.77
N ALA A 332 8.47 2.87 -0.77
CA ALA A 332 9.18 2.45 0.43
C ALA A 332 10.11 3.55 0.96
N MET A 333 10.89 4.20 0.08
CA MET A 333 11.74 5.32 0.49
C MET A 333 10.93 6.52 0.99
N ALA A 334 9.78 6.84 0.39
CA ALA A 334 8.92 7.94 0.86
C ALA A 334 8.38 7.66 2.27
N VAL A 335 7.96 6.43 2.55
CA VAL A 335 7.54 5.99 3.89
C VAL A 335 8.66 6.17 4.91
N ILE A 336 9.84 5.64 4.59
CA ILE A 336 11.02 5.69 5.46
C ILE A 336 11.43 7.14 5.74
N GLU A 337 11.55 7.96 4.70
CA GLU A 337 11.99 9.34 4.86
C GLU A 337 10.96 10.21 5.58
N LEU A 338 9.65 10.03 5.30
CA LEU A 338 8.62 10.76 6.03
C LEU A 338 8.65 10.40 7.53
N GLY A 339 8.71 9.12 7.85
CA GLY A 339 8.78 8.67 9.24
C GLY A 339 9.99 9.25 9.97
N ARG A 340 11.17 9.21 9.35
CA ARG A 340 12.41 9.80 9.89
C ARG A 340 12.33 11.31 10.09
N GLU A 341 11.74 12.04 9.13
CA GLU A 341 11.57 13.50 9.28
C GLU A 341 10.61 13.85 10.41
N VAL A 342 9.52 13.09 10.58
CA VAL A 342 8.61 13.27 11.71
C VAL A 342 9.31 12.94 13.03
N ALA A 343 10.00 11.80 13.14
CA ALA A 343 10.74 11.38 14.32
C ALA A 343 11.81 12.41 14.72
N ARG A 344 12.53 12.98 13.75
CA ARG A 344 13.55 14.03 13.97
C ARG A 344 12.96 15.29 14.61
N VAL A 345 11.69 15.62 14.31
CA VAL A 345 11.04 16.80 14.91
C VAL A 345 10.49 16.47 16.30
N VAL A 346 9.93 15.27 16.48
CA VAL A 346 9.38 14.81 17.77
C VAL A 346 10.45 14.67 18.85
N ASN A 347 11.68 14.28 18.47
CA ASN A 347 12.79 14.00 19.39
C ASN A 347 13.71 15.22 19.61
N LYS A 348 13.35 16.41 19.13
CA LYS A 348 13.99 17.70 19.42
C LYS A 348 13.38 18.38 20.63
#